data_0355441499e183ec39a6bd27b33d9ce9
#
_entry.id   0355441499e183ec39a6bd27b33d9ce9
#
_cell.length_a   1.000
_cell.length_b   1.000
_cell.length_c   1.000
_cell.angle_alpha   90.00
_cell.angle_beta   90.00
_cell.angle_gamma   90.00
#
_symmetry.space_group_name_H-M   'P 1'
#
loop_
_entity.id
_entity.type
_entity.pdbx_description
1 polymer ?
#
loop_
_entity_poly.entity_id
_entity_poly.type
_entity_poly.pdbx_seq_one_letter_code
_entity_poly.pdbx_strand_id
1 'polypeptide(L)'
;MNLLDSTWFYWAVGIAIGLPAGLIVLTELHNILVRRNSHLARQASLLRNYLLPLGAVLLLLVKASEVPAEDPTVRVLTTAFGFLVLVLLLSLLNATLFQGAPQQSWRKRLPAIFVDVARFALIGIGLAVILSYIWGVRVGGLFAALGVTSVVIGLMLQNSVGQIVSGLFMLFEQPFRIDDWLETPTARGRVVEVNWRAVHIDTGSGLQIMPNSMLATTAFTNLSRPAGAHECSITTTFSTSDPPDKVCAMLNRAASALPHVKPGVVPATIARGAAEYRTTVRLTSPADEGPTQATFLRWVWYAARREGLHLDEADDEFSTAERVESALRTVVGPELRLSSSDQQSLARYARLVRYGTDEIVQHAGVVPMGITFVIAGSVRLTVTTDDGSVVAIATLKKGTFLGLTALTRQPDPAGAVALEEVTTLQIGREHLEQVVMNKPMLLQELGRVIDERQRKAQQAIRRDLHQSPAAAGEHRGPARR
;
A
#
# COMPACT_ATOMS: atom_id res chain seq x y z
N MET A 1 -87.26 -0.64 -3.80
CA MET A 1 -85.94 -0.68 -4.40
C MET A 1 -84.95 -0.89 -3.25
N ASN A 2 -84.44 -2.11 -3.09
CA ASN A 2 -83.54 -2.42 -1.97
C ASN A 2 -82.21 -1.74 -2.22
N LEU A 3 -81.87 -0.74 -1.40
CA LEU A 3 -80.59 -0.01 -1.42
C LEU A 3 -79.36 -0.97 -1.36
N LEU A 4 -79.58 -2.20 -0.86
CA LEU A 4 -78.55 -3.23 -0.70
C LEU A 4 -78.21 -3.98 -2.00
N ASP A 5 -78.96 -3.86 -3.08
CA ASP A 5 -78.74 -4.54 -4.35
C ASP A 5 -77.92 -3.66 -5.37
N SER A 6 -77.67 -2.40 -5.03
CA SER A 6 -77.02 -1.46 -5.94
C SER A 6 -75.48 -1.48 -5.77
N THR A 7 -74.75 -1.65 -6.88
CA THR A 7 -73.23 -1.70 -6.89
C THR A 7 -72.57 -0.43 -6.35
N TRP A 8 -73.21 0.74 -6.52
CA TRP A 8 -72.75 2.02 -5.99
C TRP A 8 -72.69 2.04 -4.46
N PHE A 9 -73.65 1.38 -3.78
CA PHE A 9 -73.68 1.34 -2.32
C PHE A 9 -72.50 0.63 -1.72
N TYR A 10 -72.07 -0.52 -2.29
CA TYR A 10 -70.90 -1.25 -1.82
C TYR A 10 -69.62 -0.44 -2.01
N TRP A 11 -69.46 0.29 -3.13
CA TRP A 11 -68.37 1.18 -3.34
C TRP A 11 -68.37 2.36 -2.38
N ALA A 12 -69.53 3.00 -2.14
CA ALA A 12 -69.61 4.11 -1.20
C ALA A 12 -69.26 3.68 0.23
N VAL A 13 -69.78 2.51 0.68
CA VAL A 13 -69.45 1.95 2.00
C VAL A 13 -67.97 1.53 2.07
N GLY A 14 -67.48 0.90 1.02
CA GLY A 14 -66.07 0.53 0.95
C GLY A 14 -65.12 1.73 1.07
N ILE A 15 -65.46 2.84 0.43
CA ILE A 15 -64.68 4.08 0.51
C ILE A 15 -64.85 4.74 1.89
N ALA A 16 -66.08 4.76 2.43
CA ALA A 16 -66.37 5.35 3.74
C ALA A 16 -65.64 4.67 4.89
N ILE A 17 -65.36 3.35 4.78
CA ILE A 17 -64.61 2.59 5.76
C ILE A 17 -63.11 2.55 5.38
N GLY A 18 -62.80 2.33 4.12
CA GLY A 18 -61.42 2.14 3.62
C GLY A 18 -60.57 3.41 3.72
N LEU A 19 -61.18 4.61 3.46
CA LEU A 19 -60.41 5.85 3.53
C LEU A 19 -59.93 6.17 4.97
N PRO A 20 -60.80 6.15 6.01
CA PRO A 20 -60.34 6.35 7.38
C PRO A 20 -59.33 5.29 7.85
N ALA A 21 -59.59 4.01 7.53
CA ALA A 21 -58.67 2.93 7.85
C ALA A 21 -57.30 3.12 7.19
N GLY A 22 -57.27 3.48 5.90
CA GLY A 22 -56.05 3.79 5.17
C GLY A 22 -55.31 5.00 5.74
N LEU A 23 -56.02 6.05 6.13
CA LEU A 23 -55.46 7.22 6.78
C LEU A 23 -54.84 6.90 8.13
N ILE A 24 -55.48 6.04 8.95
CA ILE A 24 -54.94 5.59 10.23
C ILE A 24 -53.64 4.81 10.01
N VAL A 25 -53.64 3.81 9.12
CA VAL A 25 -52.48 2.99 8.81
C VAL A 25 -51.32 3.84 8.29
N LEU A 26 -51.57 4.75 7.35
CA LEU A 26 -50.55 5.65 6.81
C LEU A 26 -50.04 6.68 7.83
N THR A 27 -50.90 7.10 8.79
CA THR A 27 -50.49 7.98 9.88
C THR A 27 -49.55 7.25 10.83
N GLU A 28 -49.85 6.00 11.18
CA GLU A 28 -49.00 5.19 12.04
C GLU A 28 -47.66 4.88 11.33
N LEU A 29 -47.72 4.51 10.05
CA LEU A 29 -46.51 4.29 9.24
C LEU A 29 -45.66 5.57 9.17
N HIS A 30 -46.27 6.72 8.95
CA HIS A 30 -45.58 8.02 8.96
C HIS A 30 -44.89 8.28 10.30
N ASN A 31 -45.61 8.06 11.42
CA ASN A 31 -45.07 8.25 12.76
C ASN A 31 -43.88 7.31 13.06
N ILE A 32 -43.98 6.04 12.64
CA ILE A 32 -42.89 5.08 12.74
C ILE A 32 -41.66 5.52 11.93
N LEU A 33 -41.89 6.00 10.70
CA LEU A 33 -40.80 6.48 9.81
C LEU A 33 -40.13 7.76 10.36
N VAL A 34 -40.91 8.67 10.94
CA VAL A 34 -40.41 9.87 11.62
C VAL A 34 -39.58 9.50 12.85
N ARG A 35 -40.07 8.60 13.71
CA ARG A 35 -39.33 8.11 14.91
C ARG A 35 -38.03 7.41 14.54
N ARG A 36 -37.96 6.73 13.38
CA ARG A 36 -36.76 6.10 12.86
C ARG A 36 -35.82 7.02 12.08
N ASN A 37 -36.11 8.33 12.05
CA ASN A 37 -35.38 9.31 11.24
C ASN A 37 -35.22 8.88 9.76
N SER A 38 -36.24 8.21 9.22
CA SER A 38 -36.21 7.69 7.87
C SER A 38 -36.51 8.79 6.86
N HIS A 39 -35.69 8.87 5.82
CA HIS A 39 -35.90 9.80 4.69
C HIS A 39 -37.22 9.55 3.92
N LEU A 40 -37.89 8.42 4.20
CA LEU A 40 -39.17 8.05 3.58
C LEU A 40 -40.42 8.70 4.25
N ALA A 41 -40.24 9.41 5.35
CA ALA A 41 -41.35 10.05 6.06
C ALA A 41 -42.09 11.06 5.18
N ARG A 42 -41.39 11.81 4.31
CA ARG A 42 -41.99 12.77 3.38
C ARG A 42 -42.85 12.08 2.32
N GLN A 43 -42.45 10.92 1.81
CA GLN A 43 -43.19 10.13 0.83
C GLN A 43 -44.49 9.56 1.45
N ALA A 44 -44.41 9.07 2.69
CA ALA A 44 -45.59 8.63 3.43
C ALA A 44 -46.59 9.77 3.65
N SER A 45 -46.10 10.99 3.92
CA SER A 45 -46.98 12.17 4.07
C SER A 45 -47.66 12.58 2.75
N LEU A 46 -46.96 12.51 1.60
CA LEU A 46 -47.56 12.77 0.28
C LEU A 46 -48.64 11.75 -0.05
N LEU A 47 -48.38 10.47 0.21
CA LEU A 47 -49.33 9.40 0.00
C LEU A 47 -50.60 9.61 0.85
N ARG A 48 -50.42 9.91 2.14
CA ARG A 48 -51.56 10.12 3.09
C ARG A 48 -52.36 11.36 2.78
N ASN A 49 -51.71 12.50 2.56
CA ASN A 49 -52.38 13.80 2.53
C ASN A 49 -53.00 14.12 1.17
N TYR A 50 -52.46 13.59 0.09
CA TYR A 50 -52.88 13.96 -1.27
C TYR A 50 -53.34 12.76 -2.10
N LEU A 51 -52.52 11.69 -2.19
CA LEU A 51 -52.79 10.60 -3.12
C LEU A 51 -54.02 9.76 -2.68
N LEU A 52 -54.08 9.40 -1.40
CA LEU A 52 -55.17 8.57 -0.88
C LEU A 52 -56.54 9.31 -0.90
N PRO A 53 -56.68 10.59 -0.46
CA PRO A 53 -57.90 11.33 -0.56
C PRO A 53 -58.35 11.53 -2.02
N LEU A 54 -57.42 11.91 -2.92
CA LEU A 54 -57.75 12.12 -4.32
C LEU A 54 -58.17 10.82 -5.02
N GLY A 55 -57.51 9.71 -4.69
CA GLY A 55 -57.88 8.38 -5.17
C GLY A 55 -59.28 7.95 -4.69
N ALA A 56 -59.61 8.23 -3.44
CA ALA A 56 -60.94 7.96 -2.89
C ALA A 56 -62.03 8.78 -3.59
N VAL A 57 -61.80 10.08 -3.84
CA VAL A 57 -62.70 10.94 -4.61
C VAL A 57 -62.92 10.43 -6.02
N LEU A 58 -61.84 10.03 -6.71
CA LEU A 58 -61.94 9.44 -8.05
C LEU A 58 -62.73 8.13 -8.08
N LEU A 59 -62.48 7.23 -7.12
CA LEU A 59 -63.26 5.99 -7.00
C LEU A 59 -64.74 6.27 -6.73
N LEU A 60 -65.04 7.26 -5.89
CA LEU A 60 -66.38 7.66 -5.60
C LEU A 60 -67.08 8.22 -6.84
N LEU A 61 -66.43 9.11 -7.59
CA LEU A 61 -67.01 9.67 -8.82
C LEU A 61 -67.26 8.62 -9.90
N VAL A 62 -66.27 7.75 -10.15
CA VAL A 62 -66.32 6.78 -11.26
C VAL A 62 -67.16 5.57 -10.91
N LYS A 63 -67.15 5.08 -9.67
CA LYS A 63 -67.82 3.84 -9.27
C LYS A 63 -69.10 4.03 -8.49
N ALA A 64 -69.20 5.04 -7.62
CA ALA A 64 -70.36 5.28 -6.82
C ALA A 64 -71.32 6.27 -7.48
N SER A 65 -70.83 7.30 -8.19
CA SER A 65 -71.67 8.29 -8.90
C SER A 65 -71.88 7.95 -10.37
N GLU A 66 -71.31 6.85 -10.87
CA GLU A 66 -71.40 6.36 -12.26
C GLU A 66 -71.07 7.42 -13.32
N VAL A 67 -70.22 8.40 -12.97
CA VAL A 67 -69.81 9.45 -13.89
C VAL A 67 -68.87 8.82 -14.95
N PRO A 68 -69.17 9.04 -16.26
CA PRO A 68 -68.28 8.48 -17.32
C PRO A 68 -66.86 8.92 -17.18
N ALA A 69 -65.92 8.01 -17.42
CA ALA A 69 -64.47 8.32 -17.34
C ALA A 69 -64.09 9.39 -18.37
N GLU A 70 -64.92 9.67 -19.36
CA GLU A 70 -64.72 10.68 -20.40
C GLU A 70 -65.13 12.10 -19.97
N ASP A 71 -65.79 12.20 -18.81
CA ASP A 71 -66.20 13.52 -18.29
C ASP A 71 -64.96 14.39 -18.00
N PRO A 72 -65.00 15.66 -18.42
CA PRO A 72 -63.89 16.57 -18.19
C PRO A 72 -63.40 16.64 -16.75
N THR A 73 -64.32 16.58 -15.78
CA THR A 73 -63.99 16.62 -14.35
C THR A 73 -63.21 15.39 -13.93
N VAL A 74 -63.63 14.19 -14.39
CA VAL A 74 -62.96 12.93 -14.09
C VAL A 74 -61.57 12.92 -14.74
N ARG A 75 -61.43 13.40 -16.00
CA ARG A 75 -60.14 13.50 -16.69
C ARG A 75 -59.16 14.41 -15.97
N VAL A 76 -59.59 15.59 -15.52
CA VAL A 76 -58.77 16.54 -14.78
C VAL A 76 -58.31 15.93 -13.46
N LEU A 77 -59.22 15.32 -12.67
CA LEU A 77 -58.87 14.67 -11.41
C LEU A 77 -57.92 13.48 -11.60
N THR A 78 -58.14 12.66 -12.65
CA THR A 78 -57.27 11.53 -12.99
C THR A 78 -55.90 12.03 -13.44
N THR A 79 -55.81 13.14 -14.16
CA THR A 79 -54.54 13.79 -14.54
C THR A 79 -53.81 14.27 -13.30
N ALA A 80 -54.47 14.93 -12.36
CA ALA A 80 -53.91 15.36 -11.09
C ALA A 80 -53.41 14.16 -10.25
N PHE A 81 -54.18 13.07 -10.22
CA PHE A 81 -53.78 11.83 -9.56
C PHE A 81 -52.52 11.22 -10.19
N GLY A 82 -52.47 11.09 -11.53
CA GLY A 82 -51.35 10.60 -12.26
C GLY A 82 -50.07 11.45 -12.03
N PHE A 83 -50.23 12.76 -12.00
CA PHE A 83 -49.14 13.69 -11.69
C PHE A 83 -48.61 13.51 -10.25
N LEU A 84 -49.51 13.34 -9.27
CA LEU A 84 -49.10 13.06 -7.88
C LEU A 84 -48.40 11.73 -7.73
N VAL A 85 -48.82 10.68 -8.46
CA VAL A 85 -48.10 9.40 -8.54
C VAL A 85 -46.68 9.60 -9.11
N LEU A 86 -46.54 10.37 -10.18
CA LEU A 86 -45.25 10.68 -10.78
C LEU A 86 -44.35 11.41 -9.80
N VAL A 87 -44.85 12.43 -9.11
CA VAL A 87 -44.10 13.17 -8.07
C VAL A 87 -43.68 12.24 -6.93
N LEU A 88 -44.57 11.34 -6.50
CA LEU A 88 -44.26 10.35 -5.47
C LEU A 88 -43.11 9.40 -5.92
N LEU A 89 -43.19 8.88 -7.15
CA LEU A 89 -42.12 8.02 -7.72
C LEU A 89 -40.78 8.73 -7.80
N LEU A 90 -40.77 9.98 -8.28
CA LEU A 90 -39.54 10.80 -8.33
C LEU A 90 -39.00 11.09 -6.94
N SER A 91 -39.87 11.36 -5.97
CA SER A 91 -39.47 11.60 -4.58
C SER A 91 -38.92 10.34 -3.93
N LEU A 92 -39.50 9.17 -4.21
CA LEU A 92 -39.03 7.86 -3.73
C LEU A 92 -37.69 7.52 -4.33
N LEU A 93 -37.50 7.73 -5.64
CA LEU A 93 -36.23 7.54 -6.33
C LEU A 93 -35.10 8.38 -5.67
N ASN A 94 -35.42 9.66 -5.40
CA ASN A 94 -34.45 10.56 -4.77
C ASN A 94 -34.12 10.12 -3.32
N ALA A 95 -35.10 9.70 -2.54
CA ALA A 95 -34.88 9.26 -1.16
C ALA A 95 -34.07 7.96 -1.08
N THR A 96 -34.35 6.99 -1.96
CA THR A 96 -33.68 5.68 -1.94
C THR A 96 -32.27 5.72 -2.49
N LEU A 97 -32.00 6.55 -3.50
CA LEU A 97 -30.68 6.61 -4.14
C LEU A 97 -29.70 7.51 -3.39
N PHE A 98 -30.16 8.62 -2.79
CA PHE A 98 -29.25 9.66 -2.27
C PHE A 98 -29.28 9.84 -0.75
N GLN A 99 -30.44 9.79 -0.12
CA GLN A 99 -30.55 10.15 1.29
C GLN A 99 -30.24 9.02 2.27
N GLY A 100 -30.28 7.77 1.81
CA GLY A 100 -30.02 6.58 2.63
C GLY A 100 -28.61 5.99 2.56
N ALA A 101 -27.69 6.59 1.78
CA ALA A 101 -26.38 6.00 1.56
C ALA A 101 -25.36 6.37 2.65
N PRO A 102 -24.63 5.40 3.27
CA PRO A 102 -23.52 5.64 4.19
C PRO A 102 -22.46 6.56 3.58
N GLN A 103 -21.74 7.32 4.42
CA GLN A 103 -20.79 8.33 3.95
C GLN A 103 -19.67 7.76 3.06
N GLN A 104 -19.32 6.49 3.18
CA GLN A 104 -18.30 5.78 2.38
C GLN A 104 -18.88 4.97 1.21
N SER A 105 -20.20 5.08 0.93
CA SER A 105 -20.84 4.31 -0.13
C SER A 105 -20.47 4.83 -1.52
N TRP A 106 -20.22 3.90 -2.47
CA TRP A 106 -20.03 4.17 -3.89
C TRP A 106 -21.15 5.05 -4.51
N ARG A 107 -22.36 5.00 -3.94
CA ARG A 107 -23.52 5.80 -4.39
C ARG A 107 -23.28 7.31 -4.34
N LYS A 108 -22.44 7.80 -3.41
CA LYS A 108 -22.04 9.22 -3.36
C LYS A 108 -21.01 9.60 -4.41
N ARG A 109 -20.38 8.62 -5.05
CA ARG A 109 -19.41 8.85 -6.12
C ARG A 109 -20.04 8.93 -7.51
N LEU A 110 -21.35 8.63 -7.64
CA LEU A 110 -22.07 8.77 -8.90
C LEU A 110 -22.28 10.26 -9.21
N PRO A 111 -21.91 10.73 -10.42
CA PRO A 111 -22.24 12.09 -10.86
C PRO A 111 -23.74 12.33 -10.86
N ALA A 112 -24.15 13.49 -10.37
CA ALA A 112 -25.56 13.89 -10.28
C ALA A 112 -26.29 13.83 -11.64
N ILE A 113 -25.55 13.99 -12.73
CA ILE A 113 -26.09 13.96 -14.10
C ILE A 113 -26.84 12.67 -14.43
N PHE A 114 -26.40 11.51 -13.94
CA PHE A 114 -27.07 10.23 -14.19
C PHE A 114 -28.47 10.19 -13.58
N VAL A 115 -28.61 10.81 -12.43
CA VAL A 115 -29.89 10.90 -11.72
C VAL A 115 -30.83 11.88 -12.39
N ASP A 116 -30.27 13.00 -12.84
CA ASP A 116 -31.07 13.99 -13.57
C ASP A 116 -31.57 13.41 -14.90
N VAL A 117 -30.73 12.67 -15.63
CA VAL A 117 -31.15 11.95 -16.85
C VAL A 117 -32.26 10.93 -16.55
N ALA A 118 -32.12 10.11 -15.48
CA ALA A 118 -33.13 9.16 -15.07
C ALA A 118 -34.44 9.87 -14.68
N ARG A 119 -34.32 11.01 -13.98
CA ARG A 119 -35.48 11.84 -13.61
C ARG A 119 -36.22 12.40 -14.84
N PHE A 120 -35.49 12.97 -15.80
CA PHE A 120 -36.05 13.47 -17.05
C PHE A 120 -36.71 12.35 -17.87
N ALA A 121 -36.10 11.18 -17.94
CA ALA A 121 -36.70 10.03 -18.60
C ALA A 121 -38.03 9.61 -17.92
N LEU A 122 -38.06 9.50 -16.59
CA LEU A 122 -39.25 9.16 -15.84
C LEU A 122 -40.38 10.21 -16.00
N ILE A 123 -40.03 11.50 -16.01
CA ILE A 123 -41.00 12.59 -16.26
C ILE A 123 -41.55 12.45 -17.67
N GLY A 124 -40.75 12.24 -18.67
CA GLY A 124 -41.18 12.07 -20.06
C GLY A 124 -42.11 10.87 -20.26
N ILE A 125 -41.74 9.71 -19.70
CA ILE A 125 -42.56 8.50 -19.74
C ILE A 125 -43.87 8.70 -19.01
N GLY A 126 -43.83 9.24 -17.79
CA GLY A 126 -45.04 9.50 -16.98
C GLY A 126 -46.01 10.45 -17.66
N LEU A 127 -45.47 11.53 -18.25
CA LEU A 127 -46.30 12.50 -19.00
C LEU A 127 -46.89 11.85 -20.24
N ALA A 128 -46.15 11.05 -20.99
CA ALA A 128 -46.63 10.33 -22.16
C ALA A 128 -47.75 9.33 -21.80
N VAL A 129 -47.61 8.62 -20.68
CA VAL A 129 -48.68 7.72 -20.16
C VAL A 129 -49.94 8.49 -19.81
N ILE A 130 -49.82 9.63 -19.09
CA ILE A 130 -50.94 10.50 -18.74
C ILE A 130 -51.66 10.99 -19.99
N LEU A 131 -50.94 11.53 -20.96
CA LEU A 131 -51.50 12.04 -22.21
C LEU A 131 -52.16 10.92 -23.05
N SER A 132 -51.55 9.76 -23.15
CA SER A 132 -52.10 8.66 -23.93
C SER A 132 -53.30 8.01 -23.31
N TYR A 133 -53.22 7.70 -21.98
CA TYR A 133 -54.25 6.92 -21.30
C TYR A 133 -55.48 7.77 -20.92
N ILE A 134 -55.28 9.02 -20.49
CA ILE A 134 -56.35 9.88 -20.00
C ILE A 134 -56.97 10.73 -21.13
N TRP A 135 -56.12 11.28 -21.99
CA TRP A 135 -56.53 12.21 -23.04
C TRP A 135 -56.68 11.56 -24.43
N GLY A 136 -56.34 10.27 -24.56
CA GLY A 136 -56.44 9.53 -25.82
C GLY A 136 -55.49 10.01 -26.91
N VAL A 137 -54.45 10.76 -26.55
CA VAL A 137 -53.44 11.28 -27.51
C VAL A 137 -52.63 10.11 -28.11
N ARG A 138 -52.61 10.03 -29.42
CA ARG A 138 -51.83 8.99 -30.13
C ARG A 138 -50.32 9.30 -30.06
N VAL A 139 -49.66 8.84 -28.99
CA VAL A 139 -48.21 9.06 -28.78
C VAL A 139 -47.34 8.10 -29.57
N GLY A 140 -47.93 7.13 -30.32
CA GLY A 140 -47.15 6.11 -31.05
C GLY A 140 -46.15 6.67 -32.08
N GLY A 141 -46.55 7.70 -32.85
CA GLY A 141 -45.63 8.36 -33.79
C GLY A 141 -44.48 9.10 -33.06
N LEU A 142 -44.76 9.70 -31.93
CA LEU A 142 -43.73 10.34 -31.11
C LEU A 142 -42.71 9.31 -30.56
N PHE A 143 -43.21 8.17 -30.07
CA PHE A 143 -42.34 7.08 -29.60
C PHE A 143 -41.53 6.44 -30.72
N ALA A 144 -42.13 6.31 -31.94
CA ALA A 144 -41.36 5.83 -33.09
C ALA A 144 -40.21 6.78 -33.47
N ALA A 145 -40.50 8.09 -33.53
CA ALA A 145 -39.46 9.11 -33.81
C ALA A 145 -38.38 9.17 -32.72
N LEU A 146 -38.78 9.11 -31.44
CA LEU A 146 -37.88 9.04 -30.31
C LEU A 146 -37.02 7.75 -30.34
N GLY A 147 -37.61 6.62 -30.75
CA GLY A 147 -36.93 5.35 -30.91
C GLY A 147 -35.79 5.43 -31.89
N VAL A 148 -36.07 5.95 -33.11
CA VAL A 148 -35.03 6.14 -34.15
C VAL A 148 -33.93 7.09 -33.65
N THR A 149 -34.32 8.23 -33.05
CA THR A 149 -33.37 9.21 -32.50
C THR A 149 -32.51 8.57 -31.39
N SER A 150 -33.11 7.75 -30.54
CA SER A 150 -32.42 7.05 -29.46
C SER A 150 -31.37 6.06 -29.97
N VAL A 151 -31.66 5.35 -31.07
CA VAL A 151 -30.70 4.44 -31.72
C VAL A 151 -29.51 5.23 -32.25
N VAL A 152 -29.75 6.35 -32.93
CA VAL A 152 -28.66 7.20 -33.46
C VAL A 152 -27.81 7.76 -32.34
N ILE A 153 -28.42 8.29 -31.27
CA ILE A 153 -27.70 8.80 -30.09
C ILE A 153 -26.97 7.65 -29.41
N GLY A 154 -27.58 6.47 -29.27
CA GLY A 154 -26.98 5.29 -28.67
C GLY A 154 -25.72 4.85 -29.39
N LEU A 155 -25.74 4.84 -30.73
CA LEU A 155 -24.56 4.52 -31.54
C LEU A 155 -23.44 5.58 -31.38
N MET A 156 -23.81 6.86 -31.35
CA MET A 156 -22.84 7.94 -31.11
C MET A 156 -22.17 7.85 -29.72
N LEU A 157 -22.94 7.44 -28.70
CA LEU A 157 -22.47 7.36 -27.32
C LEU A 157 -21.87 6.00 -26.93
N GLN A 158 -21.95 4.99 -27.82
CA GLN A 158 -21.58 3.60 -27.51
C GLN A 158 -20.20 3.48 -26.87
N ASN A 159 -19.18 4.13 -27.42
CA ASN A 159 -17.83 4.10 -26.86
C ASN A 159 -17.72 4.84 -25.52
N SER A 160 -18.41 5.96 -25.40
CA SER A 160 -18.39 6.77 -24.14
C SER A 160 -19.08 6.04 -23.01
N VAL A 161 -20.20 5.38 -23.27
CA VAL A 161 -20.93 4.59 -22.27
C VAL A 161 -20.08 3.39 -21.85
N GLY A 162 -19.42 2.70 -22.79
CA GLY A 162 -18.50 1.60 -22.49
C GLY A 162 -17.38 2.03 -21.52
N GLN A 163 -16.78 3.19 -21.75
CA GLN A 163 -15.74 3.73 -20.88
C GLN A 163 -16.26 4.04 -19.46
N ILE A 164 -17.45 4.60 -19.35
CA ILE A 164 -18.08 4.91 -18.05
C ILE A 164 -18.39 3.62 -17.29
N VAL A 165 -18.96 2.62 -17.97
CA VAL A 165 -19.30 1.33 -17.38
C VAL A 165 -18.04 0.63 -16.89
N SER A 166 -16.98 0.59 -17.70
CA SER A 166 -15.68 0.03 -17.31
C SER A 166 -15.10 0.74 -16.08
N GLY A 167 -15.19 2.07 -16.03
CA GLY A 167 -14.76 2.85 -14.87
C GLY A 167 -15.55 2.53 -13.60
N LEU A 168 -16.86 2.32 -13.73
CA LEU A 168 -17.70 1.90 -12.61
C LEU A 168 -17.34 0.49 -12.12
N PHE A 169 -17.09 -0.48 -13.00
CA PHE A 169 -16.65 -1.81 -12.61
C PHE A 169 -15.34 -1.78 -11.83
N MET A 170 -14.37 -0.96 -12.23
CA MET A 170 -13.13 -0.77 -11.48
C MET A 170 -13.36 -0.29 -10.04
N LEU A 171 -14.34 0.60 -9.83
CA LEU A 171 -14.70 1.06 -8.49
C LEU A 171 -15.43 -0.01 -7.66
N PHE A 172 -16.18 -0.92 -8.30
CA PHE A 172 -16.88 -2.00 -7.62
C PHE A 172 -15.97 -3.15 -7.25
N GLU A 173 -15.18 -3.62 -8.18
CA GLU A 173 -14.29 -4.78 -8.00
C GLU A 173 -13.08 -4.46 -7.13
N GLN A 174 -12.64 -3.20 -7.13
CA GLN A 174 -11.48 -2.71 -6.38
C GLN A 174 -10.25 -3.65 -6.50
N PRO A 175 -9.76 -3.91 -7.72
CA PRO A 175 -8.61 -4.78 -7.94
C PRO A 175 -7.33 -4.21 -7.31
N PHE A 176 -7.34 -2.93 -6.97
CA PHE A 176 -6.34 -2.20 -6.19
C PHE A 176 -7.01 -1.15 -5.29
N ARG A 177 -6.28 -0.65 -4.32
CA ARG A 177 -6.70 0.41 -3.39
C ARG A 177 -5.74 1.59 -3.45
N ILE A 178 -6.12 2.69 -2.81
CA ILE A 178 -5.18 3.79 -2.52
C ILE A 178 -4.03 3.21 -1.72
N ASP A 179 -2.81 3.66 -2.00
CA ASP A 179 -1.51 3.19 -1.50
C ASP A 179 -1.02 1.85 -2.07
N ASP A 180 -1.79 1.12 -2.89
CA ASP A 180 -1.26 -0.02 -3.64
C ASP A 180 -0.28 0.46 -4.73
N TRP A 181 0.75 -0.32 -4.98
CA TRP A 181 1.68 -0.12 -6.08
C TRP A 181 1.20 -0.88 -7.31
N LEU A 182 1.10 -0.18 -8.42
CA LEU A 182 0.72 -0.76 -9.72
C LEU A 182 1.86 -0.68 -10.71
N GLU A 183 1.95 -1.71 -11.53
CA GLU A 183 2.78 -1.75 -12.72
C GLU A 183 1.89 -1.98 -13.93
N THR A 184 1.93 -1.02 -14.84
CA THR A 184 1.22 -1.02 -16.11
C THR A 184 2.24 -0.88 -17.24
N PRO A 185 1.90 -1.11 -18.52
CA PRO A 185 2.84 -0.92 -19.62
C PRO A 185 3.41 0.50 -19.73
N THR A 186 2.72 1.50 -19.19
CA THR A 186 3.09 2.93 -19.33
C THR A 186 3.44 3.62 -18.02
N ALA A 187 3.14 3.00 -16.87
CA ALA A 187 3.39 3.59 -15.55
C ALA A 187 3.70 2.51 -14.52
N ARG A 188 4.62 2.84 -13.62
CA ARG A 188 4.86 2.11 -12.39
C ARG A 188 4.89 3.10 -11.24
N GLY A 189 4.05 2.89 -10.22
CA GLY A 189 3.98 3.81 -9.09
C GLY A 189 2.89 3.47 -8.10
N ARG A 190 2.75 4.35 -7.10
CA ARG A 190 1.79 4.23 -6.02
C ARG A 190 0.47 4.92 -6.38
N VAL A 191 -0.65 4.25 -6.16
CA VAL A 191 -1.99 4.83 -6.34
C VAL A 191 -2.25 5.86 -5.24
N VAL A 192 -2.41 7.12 -5.61
CA VAL A 192 -2.68 8.22 -4.66
C VAL A 192 -4.14 8.64 -4.64
N GLU A 193 -4.84 8.45 -5.76
CA GLU A 193 -6.26 8.78 -5.87
C GLU A 193 -6.96 7.83 -6.85
N VAL A 194 -8.19 7.45 -6.52
CA VAL A 194 -9.08 6.68 -7.39
C VAL A 194 -10.41 7.39 -7.47
N ASN A 195 -10.77 7.87 -8.64
CA ASN A 195 -12.07 8.46 -8.89
C ASN A 195 -12.82 7.69 -9.98
N TRP A 196 -14.08 8.07 -10.28
CA TRP A 196 -14.93 7.35 -11.23
C TRP A 196 -14.41 7.36 -12.68
N ARG A 197 -13.52 8.28 -13.04
CA ARG A 197 -13.01 8.45 -14.40
C ARG A 197 -11.56 8.01 -14.56
N ALA A 198 -10.73 8.21 -13.55
CA ALA A 198 -9.29 7.99 -13.65
C ALA A 198 -8.69 7.54 -12.33
N VAL A 199 -7.56 6.87 -12.42
CA VAL A 199 -6.65 6.56 -11.31
C VAL A 199 -5.43 7.46 -11.44
N HIS A 200 -5.00 8.04 -10.34
CA HIS A 200 -3.79 8.85 -10.25
C HIS A 200 -2.68 8.02 -9.62
N ILE A 201 -1.60 7.85 -10.37
CA ILE A 201 -0.44 7.04 -9.98
C ILE A 201 0.77 7.96 -9.82
N ASP A 202 1.31 8.01 -8.61
CA ASP A 202 2.58 8.71 -8.32
C ASP A 202 3.74 7.81 -8.75
N THR A 203 4.47 8.25 -9.78
CA THR A 203 5.60 7.51 -10.35
C THR A 203 6.94 7.90 -9.72
N GLY A 204 6.94 8.85 -8.76
CA GLY A 204 8.17 9.42 -8.20
C GLY A 204 8.78 10.54 -9.05
N SER A 205 8.52 10.54 -10.36
CA SER A 205 8.91 11.63 -11.28
C SER A 205 7.76 12.55 -11.65
N GLY A 206 6.54 12.20 -11.25
CA GLY A 206 5.32 12.95 -11.51
C GLY A 206 4.07 12.12 -11.30
N LEU A 207 2.92 12.77 -11.45
CA LEU A 207 1.62 12.16 -11.31
C LEU A 207 1.10 11.70 -12.68
N GLN A 208 0.98 10.40 -12.89
CA GLN A 208 0.36 9.85 -14.09
C GLN A 208 -1.13 9.64 -13.86
N ILE A 209 -1.95 10.27 -14.71
CA ILE A 209 -3.41 10.16 -14.68
C ILE A 209 -3.82 9.15 -15.73
N MET A 210 -4.32 8.00 -15.30
CA MET A 210 -4.71 6.90 -16.17
C MET A 210 -6.23 6.74 -16.18
N PRO A 211 -6.89 6.86 -17.34
CA PRO A 211 -8.33 6.61 -17.45
C PRO A 211 -8.72 5.18 -17.03
N ASN A 212 -9.79 5.04 -16.26
CA ASN A 212 -10.27 3.73 -15.82
C ASN A 212 -10.63 2.80 -16.99
N SER A 213 -11.10 3.37 -18.10
CA SER A 213 -11.37 2.61 -19.33
C SER A 213 -10.12 1.96 -19.93
N MET A 214 -8.96 2.60 -19.80
CA MET A 214 -7.69 2.03 -20.22
C MET A 214 -7.27 0.89 -19.28
N LEU A 215 -7.34 1.10 -17.97
CA LEU A 215 -7.01 0.06 -16.99
C LEU A 215 -7.94 -1.16 -17.09
N ALA A 216 -9.22 -0.97 -17.42
CA ALA A 216 -10.17 -2.07 -17.60
C ALA A 216 -9.87 -2.97 -18.82
N THR A 217 -9.11 -2.48 -19.80
CA THR A 217 -8.77 -3.20 -21.03
C THR A 217 -7.29 -3.59 -21.11
N THR A 218 -6.47 -3.13 -20.18
CA THR A 218 -5.03 -3.37 -20.17
C THR A 218 -4.68 -4.25 -18.95
N ALA A 219 -3.84 -5.26 -19.18
CA ALA A 219 -3.29 -6.03 -18.06
C ALA A 219 -2.37 -5.14 -17.22
N PHE A 220 -2.49 -5.24 -15.92
CA PHE A 220 -1.61 -4.59 -14.94
C PHE A 220 -1.28 -5.54 -13.80
N THR A 221 -0.17 -5.29 -13.12
CA THR A 221 0.25 -6.04 -11.94
C THR A 221 0.05 -5.18 -10.69
N ASN A 222 -0.64 -5.72 -9.68
CA ASN A 222 -0.67 -5.12 -8.35
C ASN A 222 0.51 -5.66 -7.54
N LEU A 223 1.55 -4.85 -7.37
CA LEU A 223 2.79 -5.22 -6.67
C LEU A 223 2.63 -5.30 -5.14
N SER A 224 1.54 -4.73 -4.60
CA SER A 224 1.22 -4.76 -3.17
C SER A 224 0.42 -6.00 -2.77
N ARG A 225 -0.03 -6.82 -3.73
CA ARG A 225 -0.88 -7.99 -3.47
C ARG A 225 -0.36 -9.26 -4.15
N PRO A 226 -0.28 -10.38 -3.42
CA PRO A 226 -0.52 -10.52 -1.99
C PRO A 226 0.51 -9.79 -1.14
N ALA A 227 0.13 -9.38 0.07
CA ALA A 227 0.98 -8.59 0.95
C ALA A 227 2.32 -9.29 1.23
N GLY A 228 3.42 -8.57 1.01
CA GLY A 228 4.79 -9.05 1.25
C GLY A 228 5.27 -10.14 0.26
N ALA A 229 4.64 -10.24 -0.91
CA ALA A 229 5.08 -11.12 -2.00
C ALA A 229 5.96 -10.42 -3.03
N HIS A 230 6.21 -9.11 -2.86
CA HIS A 230 6.99 -8.37 -3.84
C HIS A 230 8.45 -8.85 -3.87
N GLU A 231 8.89 -9.26 -5.05
CA GLU A 231 10.24 -9.73 -5.32
C GLU A 231 10.97 -8.75 -6.24
N CYS A 232 12.19 -8.40 -5.82
CA CYS A 232 13.14 -7.65 -6.64
C CYS A 232 14.20 -8.61 -7.18
N SER A 233 14.42 -8.63 -8.47
CA SER A 233 15.45 -9.42 -9.13
C SER A 233 16.52 -8.53 -9.73
N ILE A 234 17.77 -8.77 -9.36
CA ILE A 234 18.92 -7.97 -9.78
C ILE A 234 19.90 -8.89 -10.52
N THR A 235 20.30 -8.46 -11.69
CA THR A 235 21.27 -9.20 -12.51
C THR A 235 22.65 -8.57 -12.41
N THR A 236 23.67 -9.42 -12.23
CA THR A 236 25.10 -9.03 -12.20
C THR A 236 25.90 -9.97 -13.09
N THR A 237 26.97 -9.46 -13.67
CA THR A 237 27.88 -10.23 -14.54
C THR A 237 29.26 -10.33 -13.90
N PHE A 238 29.88 -11.49 -13.96
CA PHE A 238 31.20 -11.75 -13.45
C PHE A 238 32.12 -12.33 -14.54
N SER A 239 33.37 -12.53 -14.23
CA SER A 239 34.25 -13.24 -15.17
C SER A 239 33.87 -14.72 -15.26
N THR A 240 34.08 -15.30 -16.45
CA THR A 240 33.92 -16.74 -16.67
C THR A 240 34.97 -17.57 -15.91
N SER A 241 36.06 -16.95 -15.43
CA SER A 241 37.06 -17.57 -14.59
C SER A 241 36.67 -17.68 -13.12
N ASP A 242 35.64 -16.92 -12.69
CA ASP A 242 35.19 -16.93 -11.30
C ASP A 242 34.37 -18.20 -10.99
N PRO A 243 34.64 -18.89 -9.88
CA PRO A 243 33.87 -20.07 -9.51
C PRO A 243 32.40 -19.71 -9.20
N PRO A 244 31.39 -20.31 -9.88
CA PRO A 244 30.00 -19.93 -9.73
C PRO A 244 29.45 -20.04 -8.29
N ASP A 245 29.85 -21.08 -7.56
CA ASP A 245 29.41 -21.27 -6.18
C ASP A 245 29.90 -20.15 -5.26
N LYS A 246 31.13 -19.70 -5.48
CA LYS A 246 31.76 -18.60 -4.73
C LYS A 246 31.04 -17.27 -5.02
N VAL A 247 30.70 -17.01 -6.30
CA VAL A 247 29.94 -15.84 -6.72
C VAL A 247 28.52 -15.86 -6.08
N CYS A 248 27.82 -16.99 -6.20
CA CYS A 248 26.47 -17.14 -5.61
C CYS A 248 26.51 -16.96 -4.09
N ALA A 249 27.48 -17.53 -3.40
CA ALA A 249 27.63 -17.38 -1.94
C ALA A 249 27.88 -15.92 -1.53
N MET A 250 28.74 -15.22 -2.25
CA MET A 250 29.02 -13.80 -2.00
C MET A 250 27.78 -12.93 -2.25
N LEU A 251 27.08 -13.11 -3.38
CA LEU A 251 25.87 -12.37 -3.72
C LEU A 251 24.77 -12.63 -2.68
N ASN A 252 24.57 -13.86 -2.24
CA ASN A 252 23.60 -14.19 -1.18
C ASN A 252 23.94 -13.53 0.16
N ARG A 253 25.23 -13.48 0.54
CA ARG A 253 25.64 -12.75 1.76
C ARG A 253 25.38 -11.27 1.65
N ALA A 254 25.74 -10.65 0.54
CA ALA A 254 25.47 -9.22 0.29
C ALA A 254 23.98 -8.91 0.30
N ALA A 255 23.17 -9.77 -0.33
CA ALA A 255 21.71 -9.62 -0.37
C ALA A 255 21.05 -9.80 1.01
N SER A 256 21.56 -10.72 1.83
CA SER A 256 21.01 -10.97 3.19
C SER A 256 21.26 -9.83 4.17
N ALA A 257 22.26 -8.99 3.90
CA ALA A 257 22.61 -7.84 4.73
C ALA A 257 21.87 -6.56 4.33
N LEU A 258 21.09 -6.57 3.23
CA LEU A 258 20.40 -5.39 2.73
C LEU A 258 19.28 -4.92 3.68
N PRO A 259 19.09 -3.59 3.79
CA PRO A 259 17.92 -3.03 4.44
C PRO A 259 16.64 -3.38 3.65
N HIS A 260 15.48 -3.37 4.30
CA HIS A 260 14.16 -3.60 3.70
C HIS A 260 13.90 -5.00 3.12
N VAL A 261 14.84 -5.94 3.27
CA VAL A 261 14.56 -7.35 2.97
C VAL A 261 13.60 -7.91 4.00
N LYS A 262 12.58 -8.65 3.52
CA LYS A 262 11.56 -9.25 4.38
C LYS A 262 12.20 -10.24 5.37
N PRO A 263 12.02 -10.05 6.68
CA PRO A 263 12.58 -10.94 7.69
C PRO A 263 12.13 -12.40 7.49
N GLY A 264 13.04 -13.33 7.70
CA GLY A 264 12.75 -14.77 7.59
C GLY A 264 12.75 -15.33 6.16
N VAL A 265 13.02 -14.51 5.15
CA VAL A 265 13.17 -14.96 3.76
C VAL A 265 14.64 -14.87 3.36
N VAL A 266 15.20 -15.97 2.90
CA VAL A 266 16.58 -16.04 2.44
C VAL A 266 16.64 -15.61 0.97
N PRO A 267 17.51 -14.64 0.61
CA PRO A 267 17.77 -14.31 -0.78
C PRO A 267 18.30 -15.51 -1.56
N ALA A 268 17.98 -15.58 -2.83
CA ALA A 268 18.41 -16.67 -3.70
C ALA A 268 19.12 -16.12 -4.93
N THR A 269 20.35 -16.62 -5.17
CA THR A 269 21.12 -16.32 -6.38
C THR A 269 21.20 -17.56 -7.24
N ILE A 270 20.92 -17.40 -8.53
CA ILE A 270 21.06 -18.44 -9.56
C ILE A 270 22.00 -17.99 -10.67
N ALA A 271 22.88 -18.87 -11.10
CA ALA A 271 23.67 -18.67 -12.32
C ALA A 271 22.77 -18.94 -13.55
N ARG A 272 22.80 -18.03 -14.54
CA ARG A 272 21.98 -18.09 -15.75
C ARG A 272 22.74 -18.48 -17.02
N GLY A 273 24.02 -18.71 -16.90
CA GLY A 273 24.94 -18.90 -18.02
C GLY A 273 25.60 -17.59 -18.46
N ALA A 274 26.63 -17.70 -19.32
CA ALA A 274 27.41 -16.56 -19.80
C ALA A 274 27.91 -15.61 -18.69
N ALA A 275 28.29 -16.17 -17.52
CA ALA A 275 28.73 -15.43 -16.33
C ALA A 275 27.68 -14.47 -15.74
N GLU A 276 26.41 -14.61 -16.14
CA GLU A 276 25.28 -13.83 -15.61
C GLU A 276 24.68 -14.53 -14.37
N TYR A 277 24.41 -13.75 -13.33
CA TYR A 277 23.84 -14.20 -12.07
C TYR A 277 22.61 -13.35 -11.75
N ARG A 278 21.50 -14.00 -11.38
CA ARG A 278 20.29 -13.34 -10.92
C ARG A 278 20.11 -13.55 -9.42
N THR A 279 20.12 -12.47 -8.67
CA THR A 279 19.83 -12.45 -7.24
C THR A 279 18.42 -11.96 -7.02
N THR A 280 17.57 -12.76 -6.35
CA THR A 280 16.20 -12.42 -6.03
C THR A 280 16.06 -12.20 -4.52
N VAL A 281 15.49 -11.06 -4.15
CA VAL A 281 15.22 -10.68 -2.77
C VAL A 281 13.72 -10.35 -2.62
N ARG A 282 13.12 -10.72 -1.49
CA ARG A 282 11.76 -10.29 -1.14
C ARG A 282 11.83 -9.06 -0.29
N LEU A 283 11.05 -8.04 -0.67
CA LEU A 283 11.03 -6.76 -0.01
C LEU A 283 9.79 -6.58 0.87
N THR A 284 9.90 -5.69 1.84
CA THR A 284 8.77 -5.30 2.69
C THR A 284 7.77 -4.43 1.94
N SER A 285 8.25 -3.62 0.99
CA SER A 285 7.43 -2.73 0.16
C SER A 285 7.99 -2.62 -1.26
N PRO A 286 7.14 -2.49 -2.29
CA PRO A 286 7.57 -2.16 -3.65
C PRO A 286 8.31 -0.82 -3.75
N ALA A 287 8.07 0.12 -2.83
CA ALA A 287 8.76 1.40 -2.75
C ALA A 287 10.28 1.25 -2.52
N ASP A 288 10.68 0.17 -1.85
CA ASP A 288 12.06 -0.07 -1.45
C ASP A 288 12.91 -0.67 -2.58
N GLU A 289 12.31 -1.00 -3.73
CA GLU A 289 13.01 -1.72 -4.81
C GLU A 289 14.19 -0.92 -5.37
N GLY A 290 13.97 0.32 -5.79
CA GLY A 290 15.02 1.17 -6.33
C GLY A 290 16.18 1.41 -5.35
N PRO A 291 15.92 1.85 -4.10
CA PRO A 291 16.93 1.98 -3.07
C PRO A 291 17.68 0.67 -2.77
N THR A 292 16.98 -0.46 -2.72
CA THR A 292 17.60 -1.77 -2.46
C THR A 292 18.51 -2.19 -3.59
N GLN A 293 18.06 -2.04 -4.84
CA GLN A 293 18.87 -2.34 -6.02
C GLN A 293 20.16 -1.50 -6.06
N ALA A 294 20.04 -0.19 -5.84
CA ALA A 294 21.19 0.72 -5.81
C ALA A 294 22.18 0.35 -4.70
N THR A 295 21.67 0.02 -3.51
CA THR A 295 22.51 -0.39 -2.39
C THR A 295 23.19 -1.74 -2.65
N PHE A 296 22.43 -2.72 -3.18
CA PHE A 296 22.97 -4.04 -3.51
C PHE A 296 24.12 -3.95 -4.51
N LEU A 297 23.94 -3.26 -5.64
CA LEU A 297 24.97 -3.11 -6.67
C LEU A 297 26.23 -2.44 -6.12
N ARG A 298 26.06 -1.41 -5.28
CA ARG A 298 27.16 -0.73 -4.59
C ARG A 298 27.91 -1.68 -3.66
N TRP A 299 27.22 -2.46 -2.83
CA TRP A 299 27.85 -3.40 -1.91
C TRP A 299 28.50 -4.58 -2.63
N VAL A 300 27.89 -5.10 -3.69
CA VAL A 300 28.48 -6.15 -4.54
C VAL A 300 29.79 -5.70 -5.12
N TRP A 301 29.93 -4.42 -5.52
CA TRP A 301 31.18 -3.89 -6.03
C TRP A 301 32.36 -4.02 -5.02
N TYR A 302 32.09 -3.72 -3.75
CA TYR A 302 33.07 -3.87 -2.68
C TYR A 302 33.29 -5.34 -2.30
N ALA A 303 32.23 -6.11 -2.18
CA ALA A 303 32.30 -7.51 -1.78
C ALA A 303 33.05 -8.38 -2.80
N ALA A 304 32.81 -8.19 -4.10
CA ALA A 304 33.52 -8.89 -5.16
C ALA A 304 35.01 -8.68 -5.04
N ARG A 305 35.46 -7.44 -4.89
CA ARG A 305 36.89 -7.11 -4.77
C ARG A 305 37.53 -7.68 -3.51
N ARG A 306 36.80 -7.67 -2.38
CA ARG A 306 37.27 -8.30 -1.13
C ARG A 306 37.49 -9.80 -1.29
N GLU A 307 36.68 -10.47 -2.10
CA GLU A 307 36.77 -11.91 -2.33
C GLU A 307 37.60 -12.31 -3.54
N GLY A 308 38.18 -11.33 -4.24
CA GLY A 308 38.96 -11.58 -5.44
C GLY A 308 38.13 -12.18 -6.56
N LEU A 309 36.91 -11.61 -6.76
CA LEU A 309 35.99 -11.92 -7.85
C LEU A 309 35.96 -10.74 -8.83
N HIS A 310 35.79 -11.02 -10.10
CA HIS A 310 35.93 -10.06 -11.19
C HIS A 310 34.57 -9.61 -11.70
N LEU A 311 33.90 -8.75 -10.92
CA LEU A 311 32.64 -8.11 -11.34
C LEU A 311 32.88 -7.29 -12.61
N ASP A 312 32.08 -7.51 -13.65
CA ASP A 312 32.22 -6.90 -14.97
C ASP A 312 33.63 -7.09 -15.57
N GLU A 313 34.24 -8.25 -15.32
CA GLU A 313 35.60 -8.63 -15.77
C GLU A 313 36.72 -7.71 -15.25
N ALA A 314 36.46 -6.88 -14.23
CA ALA A 314 37.42 -5.93 -13.70
C ALA A 314 38.30 -6.53 -12.60
N ASP A 315 39.61 -6.34 -12.73
CA ASP A 315 40.62 -6.68 -11.72
C ASP A 315 40.59 -5.69 -10.54
N ASP A 316 40.98 -6.14 -9.35
CA ASP A 316 41.19 -5.27 -8.17
C ASP A 316 42.67 -5.09 -7.86
N GLU A 317 43.22 -3.95 -8.20
CA GLU A 317 44.60 -3.55 -7.90
C GLU A 317 44.69 -2.65 -6.64
N PHE A 318 43.71 -2.66 -5.77
CA PHE A 318 43.69 -1.74 -4.64
C PHE A 318 44.72 -2.11 -3.55
N SER A 319 44.85 -3.40 -3.23
CA SER A 319 45.74 -3.88 -2.15
C SER A 319 47.17 -4.15 -2.67
N THR A 320 47.88 -3.11 -3.10
CA THR A 320 49.27 -3.24 -3.51
C THR A 320 50.22 -3.34 -2.30
N ALA A 321 51.40 -3.97 -2.47
CA ALA A 321 52.38 -4.08 -1.42
C ALA A 321 52.80 -2.71 -0.87
N GLU A 322 52.98 -1.71 -1.74
CA GLU A 322 53.38 -0.35 -1.37
C GLU A 322 52.32 0.32 -0.47
N ARG A 323 51.00 0.18 -0.82
CA ARG A 323 49.89 0.73 -0.01
C ARG A 323 49.80 0.02 1.32
N VAL A 324 49.99 -1.29 1.37
CA VAL A 324 50.00 -2.09 2.62
C VAL A 324 51.14 -1.64 3.53
N GLU A 325 52.37 -1.53 3.01
CA GLU A 325 53.50 -1.03 3.78
C GLU A 325 53.31 0.40 4.28
N SER A 326 52.75 1.27 3.45
CA SER A 326 52.39 2.63 3.85
C SER A 326 51.35 2.65 5.00
N ALA A 327 50.29 1.84 4.93
CA ALA A 327 49.29 1.72 5.98
C ALA A 327 49.88 1.16 7.29
N LEU A 328 50.75 0.14 7.19
CA LEU A 328 51.45 -0.39 8.34
C LEU A 328 52.35 0.68 9.01
N ARG A 329 53.14 1.40 8.21
CA ARG A 329 54.05 2.42 8.70
C ARG A 329 53.34 3.63 9.33
N THR A 330 52.25 4.11 8.68
CA THR A 330 51.63 5.39 9.05
C THR A 330 50.49 5.25 10.06
N VAL A 331 49.88 4.08 10.15
CA VAL A 331 48.68 3.86 11.01
C VAL A 331 48.91 2.74 12.02
N VAL A 332 49.13 1.52 11.56
CA VAL A 332 49.18 0.35 12.44
C VAL A 332 50.44 0.30 13.30
N GLY A 333 51.59 0.67 12.73
CA GLY A 333 52.87 0.68 13.41
C GLY A 333 52.90 1.57 14.65
N PRO A 334 52.50 2.84 14.56
CA PRO A 334 52.37 3.73 15.73
C PRO A 334 51.40 3.19 16.77
N GLU A 335 50.19 2.71 16.39
CA GLU A 335 49.18 2.19 17.30
C GLU A 335 49.63 0.96 18.09
N LEU A 336 50.26 0.02 17.41
CA LEU A 336 50.76 -1.22 18.03
C LEU A 336 52.23 -1.16 18.44
N ARG A 337 52.89 0.00 18.31
CA ARG A 337 54.32 0.20 18.60
C ARG A 337 55.19 -0.88 17.93
N LEU A 338 54.95 -1.12 16.63
CA LEU A 338 55.65 -2.13 15.84
C LEU A 338 57.03 -1.65 15.43
N SER A 339 58.02 -2.51 15.58
CA SER A 339 59.34 -2.28 14.97
C SER A 339 59.29 -2.38 13.46
N SER A 340 60.29 -1.86 12.76
CA SER A 340 60.36 -1.96 11.30
C SER A 340 60.42 -3.42 10.82
N SER A 341 61.03 -4.32 11.59
CA SER A 341 61.04 -5.76 11.32
C SER A 341 59.68 -6.41 11.47
N ASP A 342 58.90 -6.02 12.51
CA ASP A 342 57.53 -6.51 12.70
C ASP A 342 56.63 -6.05 11.54
N GLN A 343 56.77 -4.79 11.11
CA GLN A 343 55.98 -4.24 9.99
C GLN A 343 56.25 -4.98 8.69
N GLN A 344 57.55 -5.26 8.39
CA GLN A 344 57.92 -6.04 7.20
C GLN A 344 57.41 -7.47 7.24
N SER A 345 57.46 -8.12 8.40
CA SER A 345 56.93 -9.48 8.53
C SER A 345 55.41 -9.54 8.36
N LEU A 346 54.68 -8.55 8.91
CA LEU A 346 53.22 -8.46 8.79
C LEU A 346 52.76 -8.03 7.40
N ALA A 347 53.54 -7.26 6.65
CA ALA A 347 53.16 -6.76 5.32
C ALA A 347 52.76 -7.89 4.35
N ARG A 348 53.39 -9.06 4.47
CA ARG A 348 53.12 -10.23 3.60
C ARG A 348 51.74 -10.85 3.85
N TYR A 349 51.17 -10.64 5.04
CA TYR A 349 49.95 -11.25 5.49
C TYR A 349 48.83 -10.23 5.72
N ALA A 350 49.15 -8.97 5.52
CA ALA A 350 48.18 -7.86 5.64
C ALA A 350 47.56 -7.56 4.28
N ARG A 351 46.27 -7.26 4.28
CA ARG A 351 45.51 -6.90 3.08
C ARG A 351 44.68 -5.65 3.32
N LEU A 352 44.71 -4.71 2.37
CA LEU A 352 43.80 -3.57 2.35
C LEU A 352 42.48 -3.98 1.71
N VAL A 353 41.39 -3.68 2.39
CA VAL A 353 40.04 -3.92 1.89
C VAL A 353 39.17 -2.69 2.09
N ARG A 354 38.17 -2.53 1.24
CA ARG A 354 37.24 -1.41 1.28
C ARG A 354 35.84 -1.90 1.58
N TYR A 355 35.08 -1.04 2.23
CA TYR A 355 33.66 -1.22 2.50
C TYR A 355 32.87 0.02 2.05
N GLY A 356 31.70 -0.17 1.48
CA GLY A 356 30.81 0.92 1.11
C GLY A 356 30.02 1.45 2.30
N THR A 357 29.43 2.63 2.12
CA THR A 357 28.53 3.24 3.12
C THR A 357 27.40 2.29 3.48
N ASP A 358 27.09 2.22 4.77
CA ASP A 358 26.07 1.36 5.40
C ASP A 358 26.38 -0.15 5.31
N GLU A 359 27.51 -0.55 4.74
CA GLU A 359 27.92 -1.95 4.68
C GLU A 359 28.38 -2.47 6.04
N ILE A 360 28.05 -3.73 6.34
CA ILE A 360 28.47 -4.39 7.58
C ILE A 360 29.95 -4.76 7.47
N VAL A 361 30.77 -4.16 8.31
CA VAL A 361 32.19 -4.45 8.43
C VAL A 361 32.46 -5.65 9.34
N GLN A 362 31.64 -5.81 10.40
CA GLN A 362 31.74 -6.89 11.38
C GLN A 362 30.35 -7.26 11.90
N HIS A 363 30.05 -8.53 11.97
CA HIS A 363 28.82 -9.05 12.57
C HIS A 363 28.97 -9.22 14.08
N ALA A 364 27.96 -8.81 14.84
CA ALA A 364 27.86 -9.11 16.27
C ALA A 364 27.69 -10.63 16.49
N GLY A 365 28.20 -11.15 17.59
CA GLY A 365 28.06 -12.56 17.97
C GLY A 365 28.95 -13.53 17.19
N VAL A 366 29.80 -13.05 16.30
CA VAL A 366 30.71 -13.87 15.50
C VAL A 366 32.14 -13.73 16.02
N VAL A 367 32.92 -14.83 16.02
CA VAL A 367 34.35 -14.81 16.31
C VAL A 367 35.10 -14.26 15.08
N PRO A 368 35.79 -13.11 15.19
CA PRO A 368 36.53 -12.54 14.05
C PRO A 368 37.70 -13.41 13.64
N MET A 369 38.00 -13.49 12.35
CA MET A 369 39.14 -14.25 11.83
C MET A 369 40.49 -13.53 12.02
N GLY A 370 40.48 -12.23 12.28
CA GLY A 370 41.65 -11.39 12.47
C GLY A 370 41.31 -10.02 13.01
N ILE A 371 42.27 -9.16 13.08
CA ILE A 371 42.08 -7.77 13.49
C ILE A 371 42.01 -6.89 12.25
N THR A 372 41.08 -5.96 12.27
CA THR A 372 40.79 -5.02 11.20
C THR A 372 41.07 -3.59 11.67
N PHE A 373 42.10 -2.94 11.11
CA PHE A 373 42.50 -1.56 11.44
C PHE A 373 41.81 -0.59 10.47
N VAL A 374 41.21 0.47 10.99
CA VAL A 374 40.62 1.55 10.19
C VAL A 374 41.75 2.46 9.69
N ILE A 375 41.97 2.45 8.38
CA ILE A 375 43.01 3.27 7.73
C ILE A 375 42.46 4.61 7.25
N ALA A 376 41.23 4.60 6.75
CA ALA A 376 40.48 5.80 6.34
C ALA A 376 38.98 5.57 6.53
N GLY A 377 38.21 6.66 6.70
CA GLY A 377 36.82 6.61 6.95
C GLY A 377 36.44 6.40 8.41
N SER A 378 35.15 6.17 8.68
CA SER A 378 34.61 5.99 10.01
C SER A 378 33.60 4.84 10.09
N VAL A 379 33.59 4.12 11.20
CA VAL A 379 32.79 2.92 11.45
C VAL A 379 31.97 3.12 12.75
N ARG A 380 30.68 2.83 12.71
CA ARG A 380 29.80 2.84 13.88
C ARG A 380 29.77 1.44 14.50
N LEU A 381 30.13 1.35 15.76
CA LEU A 381 29.88 0.15 16.57
C LEU A 381 28.44 0.11 17.05
N THR A 382 27.81 -1.03 16.92
CA THR A 382 26.42 -1.25 17.33
C THR A 382 26.30 -2.54 18.14
N VAL A 383 25.32 -2.58 19.05
CA VAL A 383 24.88 -3.80 19.71
C VAL A 383 23.40 -4.01 19.44
N THR A 384 23.00 -5.27 19.30
CA THR A 384 21.59 -5.64 19.18
C THR A 384 21.08 -5.97 20.58
N THR A 385 19.99 -5.32 20.97
CA THR A 385 19.32 -5.56 22.25
C THR A 385 18.38 -6.78 22.16
N ASP A 386 17.90 -7.27 23.30
CA ASP A 386 17.04 -8.47 23.37
C ASP A 386 15.71 -8.30 22.63
N ASP A 387 15.23 -7.09 22.48
CA ASP A 387 14.04 -6.73 21.68
C ASP A 387 14.32 -6.61 20.16
N GLY A 388 15.58 -6.77 19.75
CA GLY A 388 16.01 -6.67 18.35
C GLY A 388 16.37 -5.25 17.90
N SER A 389 16.34 -4.24 18.77
CA SER A 389 16.77 -2.88 18.43
C SER A 389 18.31 -2.80 18.30
N VAL A 390 18.79 -1.91 17.42
CA VAL A 390 20.23 -1.72 17.16
C VAL A 390 20.67 -0.40 17.75
N VAL A 391 21.50 -0.46 18.81
CA VAL A 391 21.97 0.71 19.53
C VAL A 391 23.41 1.02 19.20
N ALA A 392 23.72 2.26 18.87
CA ALA A 392 25.09 2.73 18.63
C ALA A 392 25.83 2.92 19.94
N ILE A 393 27.05 2.38 20.06
CA ILE A 393 27.90 2.47 21.26
C ILE A 393 29.13 3.34 21.08
N ALA A 394 29.67 3.43 19.88
CA ALA A 394 30.84 4.25 19.56
C ALA A 394 30.99 4.49 18.08
N THR A 395 31.77 5.49 17.70
CA THR A 395 32.27 5.68 16.33
C THR A 395 33.80 5.53 16.33
N LEU A 396 34.27 4.61 15.53
CA LEU A 396 35.70 4.35 15.32
C LEU A 396 36.19 5.10 14.08
N LYS A 397 37.35 5.70 14.19
CA LYS A 397 38.03 6.48 13.13
C LYS A 397 39.41 5.91 12.83
N LYS A 398 40.11 6.54 11.88
CA LYS A 398 41.48 6.21 11.53
C LYS A 398 42.32 5.94 12.77
N GLY A 399 43.14 4.86 12.74
CA GLY A 399 43.96 4.39 13.84
C GLY A 399 43.29 3.45 14.82
N THR A 400 41.98 3.37 14.81
CA THR A 400 41.26 2.40 15.63
C THR A 400 41.15 1.03 14.97
N PHE A 401 40.77 0.02 15.72
CA PHE A 401 40.70 -1.36 15.24
C PHE A 401 39.47 -2.09 15.71
N LEU A 402 39.10 -3.12 14.97
CA LEU A 402 37.97 -4.04 15.18
C LEU A 402 38.47 -5.46 15.33
N GLY A 403 37.63 -6.36 15.84
CA GLY A 403 37.93 -7.79 15.85
C GLY A 403 38.98 -8.22 16.89
N LEU A 404 39.19 -7.47 17.96
CA LEU A 404 40.16 -7.81 19.03
C LEU A 404 39.88 -9.16 19.68
N THR A 405 38.60 -9.54 19.76
CA THR A 405 38.15 -10.83 20.30
C THR A 405 38.65 -12.03 19.48
N ALA A 406 39.21 -11.79 18.29
CA ALA A 406 39.95 -12.82 17.53
C ALA A 406 41.10 -13.45 18.33
N LEU A 407 41.83 -12.65 19.12
CA LEU A 407 42.94 -13.14 19.96
C LEU A 407 42.46 -14.02 21.12
N THR A 408 41.32 -13.75 21.68
CA THR A 408 40.70 -14.56 22.74
C THR A 408 39.78 -15.67 22.23
N ARG A 409 39.56 -15.75 20.91
CA ARG A 409 38.61 -16.67 20.23
C ARG A 409 37.19 -16.58 20.75
N GLN A 410 36.79 -15.39 21.20
CA GLN A 410 35.45 -15.14 21.70
C GLN A 410 34.60 -14.39 20.66
N PRO A 411 33.27 -14.62 20.63
CA PRO A 411 32.39 -13.81 19.83
C PRO A 411 32.49 -12.32 20.20
N ASP A 412 32.51 -11.44 19.20
CA ASP A 412 32.49 -10.00 19.47
C ASP A 412 31.02 -9.59 19.74
N PRO A 413 30.72 -8.99 20.88
CA PRO A 413 29.35 -8.57 21.20
C PRO A 413 28.85 -7.41 20.33
N ALA A 414 29.77 -6.69 19.68
CA ALA A 414 29.45 -5.54 18.85
C ALA A 414 29.53 -5.86 17.36
N GLY A 415 28.53 -5.42 16.62
CA GLY A 415 28.58 -5.27 15.18
C GLY A 415 29.24 -3.95 14.79
N ALA A 416 29.63 -3.84 13.53
CA ALA A 416 30.26 -2.63 13.00
C ALA A 416 29.75 -2.33 11.61
N VAL A 417 29.31 -1.08 11.36
CA VAL A 417 28.75 -0.59 10.09
C VAL A 417 29.55 0.61 9.61
N ALA A 418 29.89 0.62 8.33
CA ALA A 418 30.59 1.73 7.70
C ALA A 418 29.66 2.96 7.58
N LEU A 419 30.09 4.14 8.03
CA LEU A 419 29.33 5.39 7.92
C LEU A 419 29.57 6.11 6.58
N GLU A 420 30.67 5.80 5.95
CA GLU A 420 31.14 6.31 4.67
C GLU A 420 31.98 5.23 3.99
N GLU A 421 32.60 5.49 2.86
CA GLU A 421 33.61 4.56 2.34
C GLU A 421 34.74 4.36 3.33
N VAL A 422 34.95 3.13 3.76
CA VAL A 422 35.97 2.79 4.75
C VAL A 422 37.04 1.94 4.13
N THR A 423 38.31 2.36 4.30
CA THR A 423 39.48 1.54 3.99
C THR A 423 40.00 0.94 5.29
N THR A 424 40.18 -0.37 5.28
CA THR A 424 40.73 -1.11 6.42
C THR A 424 41.95 -1.93 6.02
N LEU A 425 42.85 -2.16 6.97
CA LEU A 425 43.92 -3.16 6.85
C LEU A 425 43.52 -4.37 7.71
N GLN A 426 43.44 -5.53 7.09
CA GLN A 426 43.11 -6.78 7.76
C GLN A 426 44.39 -7.62 7.95
N ILE A 427 44.59 -8.14 9.16
CA ILE A 427 45.66 -9.03 9.52
C ILE A 427 45.08 -10.26 10.18
N GLY A 428 45.38 -11.43 9.65
CA GLY A 428 44.91 -12.70 10.23
C GLY A 428 45.43 -12.89 11.65
N ARG A 429 44.60 -13.48 12.50
CA ARG A 429 44.92 -13.72 13.92
C ARG A 429 46.29 -14.39 14.13
N GLU A 430 46.61 -15.42 13.35
CA GLU A 430 47.80 -16.22 13.52
C GLU A 430 49.10 -15.39 13.42
N HIS A 431 49.11 -14.42 12.52
CA HIS A 431 50.30 -13.56 12.31
C HIS A 431 50.42 -12.46 13.34
N LEU A 432 49.27 -11.92 13.81
CA LEU A 432 49.29 -10.89 14.84
C LEU A 432 49.57 -11.47 16.23
N GLU A 433 49.07 -12.67 16.52
CA GLU A 433 49.29 -13.39 17.78
C GLU A 433 50.79 -13.53 18.08
N GLN A 434 51.61 -13.89 17.10
CA GLN A 434 53.05 -13.97 17.26
C GLN A 434 53.70 -12.66 17.67
N VAL A 435 53.26 -11.54 17.07
CA VAL A 435 53.80 -10.21 17.36
C VAL A 435 53.36 -9.72 18.75
N VAL A 436 52.10 -9.98 19.12
CA VAL A 436 51.50 -9.54 20.40
C VAL A 436 52.08 -10.33 21.56
N MET A 437 52.28 -11.65 21.43
CA MET A 437 52.86 -12.50 22.48
C MET A 437 54.26 -12.06 22.88
N ASN A 438 55.02 -11.49 21.95
CA ASN A 438 56.35 -10.96 22.24
C ASN A 438 56.33 -9.56 22.90
N LYS A 439 55.13 -8.98 23.12
CA LYS A 439 54.98 -7.62 23.67
C LYS A 439 53.94 -7.59 24.81
N PRO A 440 54.35 -7.92 26.05
CA PRO A 440 53.42 -8.03 27.19
C PRO A 440 52.62 -6.74 27.46
N MET A 441 53.22 -5.56 27.26
CA MET A 441 52.57 -4.29 27.45
C MET A 441 51.44 -4.06 26.44
N LEU A 442 51.63 -4.49 25.19
CA LEU A 442 50.61 -4.42 24.15
C LEU A 442 49.42 -5.35 24.47
N LEU A 443 49.70 -6.57 24.93
CA LEU A 443 48.68 -7.52 25.35
C LEU A 443 47.80 -6.95 26.45
N GLN A 444 48.38 -6.28 27.43
CA GLN A 444 47.68 -5.64 28.51
C GLN A 444 46.79 -4.47 28.04
N GLU A 445 47.29 -3.66 27.11
CA GLU A 445 46.57 -2.55 26.51
C GLU A 445 45.37 -3.04 25.65
N LEU A 446 45.56 -4.06 24.84
CA LEU A 446 44.49 -4.69 24.07
C LEU A 446 43.40 -5.31 24.97
N GLY A 447 43.79 -6.00 26.05
CA GLY A 447 42.85 -6.53 27.05
C GLY A 447 41.98 -5.44 27.65
N ARG A 448 42.56 -4.30 28.03
CA ARG A 448 41.82 -3.15 28.54
C ARG A 448 40.82 -2.60 27.54
N VAL A 449 41.16 -2.52 26.27
CA VAL A 449 40.24 -2.05 25.21
C VAL A 449 39.09 -3.03 25.02
N ILE A 450 39.35 -4.35 25.08
CA ILE A 450 38.30 -5.38 25.01
C ILE A 450 37.28 -5.18 26.17
N ASP A 451 37.81 -5.08 27.42
CA ASP A 451 36.98 -4.93 28.63
C ASP A 451 36.16 -3.62 28.61
N GLU A 452 36.74 -2.53 28.11
CA GLU A 452 36.02 -1.26 27.96
C GLU A 452 34.88 -1.35 26.94
N ARG A 453 35.12 -1.98 25.79
CA ARG A 453 34.10 -2.18 24.79
C ARG A 453 32.96 -3.10 25.26
N GLN A 454 33.30 -4.19 25.93
CA GLN A 454 32.31 -5.09 26.53
C GLN A 454 31.44 -4.36 27.58
N ARG A 455 32.05 -3.55 28.43
CA ARG A 455 31.30 -2.73 29.41
C ARG A 455 30.38 -1.73 28.73
N LYS A 456 30.84 -1.01 27.71
CA LYS A 456 30.02 -0.08 26.93
C LYS A 456 28.84 -0.80 26.25
N ALA A 457 29.06 -1.97 25.67
CA ALA A 457 28.02 -2.78 25.06
C ALA A 457 26.95 -3.19 26.10
N GLN A 458 27.37 -3.71 27.25
CA GLN A 458 26.46 -4.08 28.34
C GLN A 458 25.68 -2.89 28.91
N GLN A 459 26.34 -1.72 29.04
CA GLN A 459 25.66 -0.51 29.50
C GLN A 459 24.61 0.00 28.50
N ALA A 460 24.90 -0.09 27.21
CA ALA A 460 23.96 0.30 26.16
C ALA A 460 22.70 -0.57 26.17
N ILE A 461 22.88 -1.90 26.28
CA ILE A 461 21.78 -2.86 26.40
C ILE A 461 20.93 -2.57 27.63
N ARG A 462 21.54 -2.30 28.80
CA ARG A 462 20.79 -1.98 30.02
C ARG A 462 20.04 -0.66 29.97
N ARG A 463 20.58 0.37 29.31
CA ARG A 463 19.92 1.68 29.17
C ARG A 463 18.67 1.61 28.30
N ASP A 464 18.73 0.83 27.23
CA ASP A 464 17.60 0.66 26.33
C ASP A 464 16.43 -0.08 27.01
N LEU A 465 16.72 -1.09 27.82
CA LEU A 465 15.74 -1.79 28.66
C LEU A 465 14.99 -0.86 29.63
N HIS A 466 15.64 0.22 30.10
CA HIS A 466 15.01 1.21 31.01
C HIS A 466 14.26 2.33 30.25
N GLN A 467 14.47 2.51 28.97
CA GLN A 467 13.82 3.53 28.14
C GLN A 467 12.67 2.99 27.29
N SER A 468 12.50 1.67 27.19
CA SER A 468 11.40 1.05 26.47
C SER A 468 10.08 1.23 27.20
N PRO A 469 9.02 1.80 26.58
CA PRO A 469 7.74 2.13 27.25
C PRO A 469 6.92 0.92 27.74
N ALA A 470 7.35 -0.30 27.46
CA ALA A 470 6.65 -1.53 27.86
C ALA A 470 6.62 -1.81 29.37
N ALA A 471 7.49 -1.16 30.18
CA ALA A 471 7.54 -1.35 31.63
C ALA A 471 6.56 -0.46 32.43
N ALA A 472 5.84 0.46 31.80
CA ALA A 472 4.91 1.38 32.48
C ALA A 472 3.43 0.93 32.42
N GLY A 473 3.11 -0.24 31.90
CA GLY A 473 1.75 -0.71 31.65
C GLY A 473 1.10 -1.64 32.68
N GLU A 474 1.83 -2.12 33.69
CA GLU A 474 1.28 -3.06 34.68
C GLU A 474 1.19 -2.47 36.09
N HIS A 475 0.44 -1.41 36.30
CA HIS A 475 -0.15 -1.09 37.62
C HIS A 475 -1.25 -0.02 37.48
N ARG A 476 -2.40 -0.40 36.92
CA ARG A 476 -3.68 0.22 37.26
C ARG A 476 -4.74 -0.87 37.38
N GLY A 477 -4.90 -1.39 38.56
CA GLY A 477 -6.01 -2.23 38.96
C GLY A 477 -7.36 -1.47 38.87
N PRO A 478 -8.50 -2.16 38.75
CA PRO A 478 -9.78 -1.53 38.53
C PRO A 478 -10.29 -0.90 39.82
N ALA A 479 -10.44 0.42 39.84
CA ALA A 479 -11.23 1.11 40.86
C ALA A 479 -12.72 0.86 40.55
N ARG A 480 -13.38 0.19 41.49
CA ARG A 480 -14.83 0.07 41.59
C ARG A 480 -15.47 1.48 41.76
N ARG A 481 -16.44 1.81 40.88
CA ARG A 481 -17.78 2.30 41.26
C ARG A 481 -18.70 2.33 40.02
#